data_b5f73bbe083b340186bfb902ffab239c
#
_entry.id   b5f73bbe083b340186bfb902ffab239c
#
_cell.length_a   1.000
_cell.length_b   1.000
_cell.length_c   1.000
_cell.angle_alpha   90.00
_cell.angle_beta   90.00
_cell.angle_gamma   90.00
#
_symmetry.space_group_name_H-M   'P 1'
#
loop_
_entity.id
_entity.type
_entity.pdbx_description
1 polymer ?
#
loop_
_entity_poly.entity_id
_entity_poly.type
_entity_poly.pdbx_seq_one_letter_code
_entity_poly.pdbx_strand_id
1 'polypeptide(L)'
;GGKSICYQVPGLMLGGTTIVISPLISLMKDQVDQLKAMGIRAAYLNSSLTQKQQKDIQAQLKSGEIQFLYVAPERFDNANFMRLLQQLDIHLVAFDEAHCISKWGHDFRPSYQEVIHKVFALPQDFSIVALTATATIEVQKDIMDRLNIDKHDEIKTSTKRRNLIFQVNPTYQRQKFVLEYVKEHQKEAGIIYCSTRKQVEELHEALENNKISSTIYHAGLSNKEREAAQNDFVYDRVRVVVATNAFGMGIDKSNVRFVIHYNMPGDLESDDQEAGLAGR
;
A
#
# COMPACT_ATOMS: atom_id res chain seq x y z
N GLY A 1 -10.55 3.34 2.26
CA GLY A 1 -9.99 4.33 1.35
C GLY A 1 -9.97 5.72 1.98
N GLY A 2 -9.22 6.66 1.36
CA GLY A 2 -9.22 8.05 1.81
C GLY A 2 -8.04 8.45 2.70
N LYS A 3 -7.17 7.54 3.11
CA LYS A 3 -5.98 7.88 3.91
C LYS A 3 -5.11 8.96 3.26
N SER A 4 -4.88 8.88 1.95
CA SER A 4 -4.04 9.85 1.25
C SER A 4 -4.56 11.29 1.35
N ILE A 5 -5.87 11.49 1.36
CA ILE A 5 -6.50 12.81 1.50
C ILE A 5 -6.16 13.45 2.85
N CYS A 6 -5.96 12.63 3.89
CA CYS A 6 -5.64 13.13 5.24
C CYS A 6 -4.29 13.86 5.33
N TYR A 7 -3.36 13.63 4.41
CA TYR A 7 -2.13 14.42 4.32
C TYR A 7 -2.06 15.29 3.07
N GLN A 8 -2.78 14.94 2.00
CA GLN A 8 -2.77 15.73 0.77
C GLN A 8 -3.45 17.10 0.96
N VAL A 9 -4.62 17.12 1.60
CA VAL A 9 -5.33 18.38 1.86
C VAL A 9 -4.55 19.28 2.81
N PRO A 10 -4.11 18.84 4.01
CA PRO A 10 -3.26 19.68 4.85
C PRO A 10 -1.96 20.11 4.18
N GLY A 11 -1.31 19.24 3.43
CA GLY A 11 -0.08 19.56 2.71
C GLY A 11 -0.24 20.68 1.68
N LEU A 12 -1.38 20.70 0.98
CA LEU A 12 -1.70 21.81 0.06
C LEU A 12 -2.00 23.11 0.81
N MET A 13 -2.67 23.03 1.96
CA MET A 13 -3.04 24.19 2.76
C MET A 13 -1.82 24.82 3.46
N LEU A 14 -0.90 24.01 3.95
CA LEU A 14 0.32 24.48 4.63
C LEU A 14 1.34 25.09 3.65
N GLY A 15 1.30 24.69 2.38
CA GLY A 15 2.28 25.09 1.38
C GLY A 15 3.65 24.39 1.54
N GLY A 16 4.66 24.91 0.86
CA GLY A 16 5.99 24.28 0.83
C GLY A 16 5.97 22.87 0.24
N THR A 17 6.86 22.01 0.72
CA THR A 17 6.96 20.61 0.29
C THR A 17 6.49 19.67 1.41
N THR A 18 5.55 18.79 1.08
CA THR A 18 5.15 17.66 1.94
C THR A 18 5.98 16.44 1.58
N ILE A 19 6.64 15.85 2.57
CA ILE A 19 7.38 14.60 2.42
C ILE A 19 6.48 13.43 2.81
N VAL A 20 6.25 12.50 1.89
CA VAL A 20 5.46 11.28 2.15
C VAL A 20 6.39 10.08 2.15
N ILE A 21 6.56 9.48 3.32
CA ILE A 21 7.41 8.30 3.51
C ILE A 21 6.52 7.07 3.41
N SER A 22 6.74 6.24 2.38
CA SER A 22 5.94 5.05 2.13
C SER A 22 6.84 3.84 1.84
N PRO A 23 6.50 2.63 2.33
CA PRO A 23 7.25 1.42 2.02
C PRO A 23 6.88 0.84 0.66
N LEU A 24 5.82 1.34 0.04
CA LEU A 24 5.19 0.76 -1.14
C LEU A 24 5.66 1.46 -2.42
N ILE A 25 6.85 1.10 -2.89
CA ILE A 25 7.49 1.71 -4.07
C ILE A 25 6.59 1.63 -5.32
N SER A 26 5.90 0.51 -5.52
CA SER A 26 4.99 0.30 -6.65
C SER A 26 3.82 1.28 -6.69
N LEU A 27 3.38 1.77 -5.52
CA LEU A 27 2.26 2.70 -5.41
C LEU A 27 2.64 4.17 -5.55
N MET A 28 3.91 4.50 -5.31
CA MET A 28 4.36 5.89 -5.36
C MET A 28 4.08 6.52 -6.73
N LYS A 29 4.32 5.75 -7.80
CA LYS A 29 4.08 6.23 -9.16
C LYS A 29 2.61 6.53 -9.39
N ASP A 30 1.73 5.62 -9.02
CA ASP A 30 0.28 5.78 -9.23
C ASP A 30 -0.26 6.96 -8.43
N GLN A 31 0.18 7.14 -7.17
CA GLN A 31 -0.21 8.28 -6.35
C GLN A 31 0.29 9.62 -6.93
N VAL A 32 1.53 9.65 -7.41
CA VAL A 32 2.09 10.83 -8.05
C VAL A 32 1.38 11.14 -9.37
N ASP A 33 1.06 10.13 -10.17
CA ASP A 33 0.34 10.32 -11.43
C ASP A 33 -1.09 10.84 -11.19
N GLN A 34 -1.78 10.36 -10.16
CA GLN A 34 -3.09 10.89 -9.74
C GLN A 34 -3.01 12.36 -9.31
N LEU A 35 -2.02 12.73 -8.50
CA LEU A 35 -1.81 14.12 -8.09
C LEU A 35 -1.53 15.02 -9.29
N LYS A 36 -0.67 14.59 -10.21
CA LYS A 36 -0.38 15.33 -11.46
C LYS A 36 -1.61 15.50 -12.33
N ALA A 37 -2.46 14.48 -12.44
CA ALA A 37 -3.73 14.57 -13.16
C ALA A 37 -4.69 15.63 -12.57
N MET A 38 -4.56 15.91 -11.27
CA MET A 38 -5.31 16.98 -10.58
C MET A 38 -4.59 18.34 -10.65
N GLY A 39 -3.49 18.46 -11.38
CA GLY A 39 -2.70 19.69 -11.47
C GLY A 39 -1.77 19.95 -10.29
N ILE A 40 -1.59 18.97 -9.39
CA ILE A 40 -0.72 19.08 -8.22
C ILE A 40 0.69 18.60 -8.59
N ARG A 41 1.69 19.39 -8.24
CA ARG A 41 3.09 19.11 -8.56
C ARG A 41 3.66 18.11 -7.55
N ALA A 42 3.80 16.88 -8.00
CA ALA A 42 4.28 15.76 -7.18
C ALA A 42 5.41 15.01 -7.90
N ALA A 43 6.30 14.41 -7.12
CA ALA A 43 7.34 13.52 -7.60
C ALA A 43 7.59 12.38 -6.61
N TYR A 44 8.30 11.36 -7.05
CA TYR A 44 8.79 10.30 -6.17
C TYR A 44 10.28 10.06 -6.37
N LEU A 45 10.96 9.64 -5.31
CA LEU A 45 12.35 9.22 -5.32
C LEU A 45 12.48 7.81 -4.75
N ASN A 46 12.78 6.86 -5.62
CA ASN A 46 13.04 5.47 -5.25
C ASN A 46 14.17 4.87 -6.10
N SER A 47 14.46 3.59 -5.90
CA SER A 47 15.55 2.88 -6.59
C SER A 47 15.27 2.58 -8.08
N SER A 48 14.05 2.76 -8.55
CA SER A 48 13.68 2.50 -9.96
C SER A 48 14.06 3.63 -10.92
N LEU A 49 14.39 4.82 -10.41
CA LEU A 49 14.69 5.99 -11.22
C LEU A 49 16.15 6.01 -11.69
N THR A 50 16.35 6.47 -12.92
CA THR A 50 17.68 6.75 -13.47
C THR A 50 18.35 7.93 -12.75
N GLN A 51 19.67 8.00 -12.82
CA GLN A 51 20.41 9.12 -12.23
C GLN A 51 20.00 10.50 -12.81
N LYS A 52 19.66 10.56 -14.11
CA LYS A 52 19.17 11.78 -14.74
C LYS A 52 17.85 12.22 -14.15
N GLN A 53 16.87 11.31 -14.07
CA GLN A 53 15.57 11.60 -13.46
C GLN A 53 15.70 12.05 -12.00
N GLN A 54 16.59 11.42 -11.22
CA GLN A 54 16.84 11.84 -9.84
C GLN A 54 17.39 13.27 -9.75
N LYS A 55 18.33 13.64 -10.63
CA LYS A 55 18.88 15.01 -10.69
C LYS A 55 17.84 16.05 -11.09
N ASP A 56 16.98 15.72 -12.05
CA ASP A 56 15.90 16.60 -12.49
C ASP A 56 14.90 16.87 -11.36
N ILE A 57 14.51 15.83 -10.63
CA ILE A 57 13.62 15.96 -9.45
C ILE A 57 14.29 16.78 -8.35
N GLN A 58 15.59 16.57 -8.09
CA GLN A 58 16.32 17.35 -7.08
C GLN A 58 16.39 18.84 -7.45
N ALA A 59 16.54 19.16 -8.73
CA ALA A 59 16.50 20.55 -9.20
C ALA A 59 15.13 21.19 -8.98
N GLN A 60 14.04 20.49 -9.33
CA GLN A 60 12.66 20.93 -9.11
C GLN A 60 12.32 21.08 -7.63
N LEU A 61 12.87 20.25 -6.75
CA LEU A 61 12.71 20.39 -5.31
C LEU A 61 13.37 21.66 -4.80
N LYS A 62 14.60 21.94 -5.25
CA LYS A 62 15.35 23.16 -4.86
C LYS A 62 14.69 24.44 -5.35
N SER A 63 14.03 24.41 -6.51
CA SER A 63 13.28 25.56 -7.03
C SER A 63 11.91 25.73 -6.36
N GLY A 64 11.50 24.83 -5.46
CA GLY A 64 10.19 24.88 -4.80
C GLY A 64 9.01 24.50 -5.71
N GLU A 65 9.29 23.84 -6.84
CA GLU A 65 8.24 23.43 -7.78
C GLU A 65 7.42 22.22 -7.28
N ILE A 66 7.98 21.36 -6.43
CA ILE A 66 7.33 20.14 -5.99
C ILE A 66 6.62 20.35 -4.65
N GLN A 67 5.31 20.09 -4.63
CA GLN A 67 4.47 20.19 -3.45
C GLN A 67 4.42 18.87 -2.65
N PHE A 68 4.53 17.72 -3.32
CA PHE A 68 4.56 16.41 -2.69
C PHE A 68 5.74 15.59 -3.19
N LEU A 69 6.57 15.13 -2.26
CA LEU A 69 7.67 14.22 -2.53
C LEU A 69 7.42 12.89 -1.83
N TYR A 70 7.19 11.84 -2.63
CA TYR A 70 7.10 10.47 -2.13
C TYR A 70 8.48 9.83 -2.11
N VAL A 71 8.84 9.24 -0.99
CA VAL A 71 10.16 8.64 -0.80
C VAL A 71 10.07 7.29 -0.09
N ALA A 72 10.93 6.36 -0.50
CA ALA A 72 11.12 5.12 0.21
C ALA A 72 12.04 5.34 1.44
N PRO A 73 11.82 4.61 2.55
CA PRO A 73 12.61 4.75 3.77
C PRO A 73 14.11 4.66 3.54
N GLU A 74 14.56 3.77 2.67
CA GLU A 74 15.97 3.53 2.36
C GLU A 74 16.66 4.75 1.73
N ARG A 75 15.90 5.71 1.23
CA ARG A 75 16.44 6.94 0.65
C ARG A 75 17.09 7.84 1.71
N PHE A 76 16.64 7.75 2.94
CA PHE A 76 17.17 8.51 4.06
C PHE A 76 18.61 8.10 4.43
N ASP A 77 19.10 6.94 3.99
CA ASP A 77 20.51 6.52 4.18
C ASP A 77 21.48 7.30 3.29
N ASN A 78 20.97 8.01 2.29
CA ASN A 78 21.79 8.79 1.38
C ASN A 78 22.07 10.18 1.95
N ALA A 79 23.33 10.45 2.28
CA ALA A 79 23.77 11.74 2.86
C ALA A 79 23.48 12.96 1.95
N ASN A 80 23.51 12.77 0.62
CA ASN A 80 23.17 13.86 -0.31
C ASN A 80 21.68 14.17 -0.28
N PHE A 81 20.84 13.15 -0.12
CA PHE A 81 19.41 13.33 0.03
C PHE A 81 19.08 14.04 1.35
N MET A 82 19.72 13.67 2.45
CA MET A 82 19.56 14.38 3.73
C MET A 82 19.96 15.84 3.65
N ARG A 83 21.09 16.15 2.99
CA ARG A 83 21.51 17.54 2.75
C ARG A 83 20.52 18.32 1.89
N LEU A 84 19.88 17.65 0.92
CA LEU A 84 18.82 18.26 0.14
C LEU A 84 17.60 18.58 1.01
N LEU A 85 17.12 17.64 1.82
CA LEU A 85 15.97 17.86 2.71
C LEU A 85 16.15 19.03 3.66
N GLN A 86 17.37 19.22 4.18
CA GLN A 86 17.71 20.35 5.07
C GLN A 86 17.55 21.73 4.40
N GLN A 87 17.55 21.80 3.07
CA GLN A 87 17.43 23.03 2.28
C GLN A 87 16.01 23.30 1.78
N LEU A 88 15.10 22.34 1.94
CA LEU A 88 13.72 22.46 1.46
C LEU A 88 12.83 23.16 2.48
N ASP A 89 11.79 23.80 1.98
CA ASP A 89 10.73 24.38 2.80
C ASP A 89 9.69 23.27 3.11
N ILE A 90 9.92 22.51 4.20
CA ILE A 90 9.10 21.38 4.60
C ILE A 90 8.14 21.80 5.71
N HIS A 91 6.83 21.60 5.50
CA HIS A 91 5.79 21.92 6.48
C HIS A 91 5.02 20.71 7.00
N LEU A 92 5.11 19.58 6.28
CA LEU A 92 4.43 18.34 6.66
C LEU A 92 5.29 17.12 6.30
N VAL A 93 5.38 16.18 7.22
CA VAL A 93 5.94 14.85 6.99
C VAL A 93 4.88 13.81 7.28
N ALA A 94 4.53 13.01 6.28
CA ALA A 94 3.55 11.96 6.37
C ALA A 94 4.23 10.57 6.36
N PHE A 95 3.95 9.77 7.39
CA PHE A 95 4.31 8.36 7.43
C PHE A 95 3.12 7.52 6.96
N ASP A 96 3.19 7.03 5.73
CA ASP A 96 2.20 6.11 5.19
C ASP A 96 2.54 4.68 5.63
N GLU A 97 1.51 3.84 5.80
CA GLU A 97 1.61 2.50 6.38
C GLU A 97 2.45 2.49 7.69
N ALA A 98 2.12 3.40 8.59
CA ALA A 98 2.87 3.67 9.82
C ALA A 98 3.01 2.45 10.75
N HIS A 99 2.22 1.37 10.55
CA HIS A 99 2.42 0.10 11.27
C HIS A 99 3.82 -0.50 11.06
N CYS A 100 4.49 -0.16 9.93
CA CYS A 100 5.87 -0.55 9.66
C CYS A 100 6.89 0.03 10.66
N ILE A 101 6.52 1.06 11.41
CA ILE A 101 7.35 1.69 12.45
C ILE A 101 7.46 0.80 13.68
N SER A 102 6.40 0.07 14.01
CA SER A 102 6.30 -0.69 15.24
C SER A 102 6.87 -2.10 15.12
N LYS A 103 7.68 -2.51 16.11
CA LYS A 103 8.15 -3.89 16.21
C LYS A 103 7.03 -4.92 16.46
N TRP A 104 5.88 -4.44 16.89
CA TRP A 104 4.68 -5.25 17.14
C TRP A 104 3.77 -5.31 15.91
N GLY A 105 4.08 -4.55 14.85
CA GLY A 105 3.36 -4.58 13.59
C GLY A 105 3.74 -5.79 12.74
N HIS A 106 2.81 -6.26 11.92
CA HIS A 106 2.99 -7.44 11.05
C HIS A 106 4.03 -7.23 9.93
N ASP A 107 4.33 -5.99 9.56
CA ASP A 107 5.32 -5.63 8.52
C ASP A 107 6.36 -4.63 9.08
N PHE A 108 6.94 -5.00 10.24
CA PHE A 108 7.98 -4.18 10.84
C PHE A 108 9.19 -4.03 9.93
N ARG A 109 9.65 -2.78 9.75
CA ARG A 109 10.82 -2.45 8.94
C ARG A 109 11.84 -1.68 9.76
N PRO A 110 13.01 -2.25 10.06
CA PRO A 110 14.06 -1.57 10.84
C PRO A 110 14.45 -0.21 10.25
N SER A 111 14.43 -0.06 8.92
CA SER A 111 14.73 1.20 8.23
C SER A 111 13.84 2.37 8.69
N TYR A 112 12.59 2.12 9.11
CA TYR A 112 11.72 3.17 9.62
C TYR A 112 12.19 3.78 10.93
N GLN A 113 12.87 3.03 11.79
CA GLN A 113 13.39 3.56 13.04
C GLN A 113 14.50 4.60 12.78
N GLU A 114 15.39 4.29 11.84
CA GLU A 114 16.44 5.23 11.45
C GLU A 114 15.88 6.47 10.76
N VAL A 115 14.86 6.29 9.93
CA VAL A 115 14.14 7.38 9.27
C VAL A 115 13.55 8.36 10.28
N ILE A 116 12.92 7.86 11.35
CA ILE A 116 12.35 8.71 12.40
C ILE A 116 13.43 9.62 13.01
N HIS A 117 14.58 9.05 13.40
CA HIS A 117 15.68 9.86 13.94
C HIS A 117 16.18 10.91 12.96
N LYS A 118 16.29 10.56 11.68
CA LYS A 118 16.74 11.48 10.62
C LYS A 118 15.72 12.58 10.34
N VAL A 119 14.42 12.27 10.40
CA VAL A 119 13.32 13.25 10.25
C VAL A 119 13.35 14.24 11.41
N PHE A 120 13.45 13.77 12.65
CA PHE A 120 13.53 14.67 13.83
C PHE A 120 14.82 15.50 13.87
N ALA A 121 15.86 15.12 13.15
CA ALA A 121 17.10 15.89 13.03
C ALA A 121 17.03 17.00 11.94
N LEU A 122 15.95 17.08 11.17
CA LEU A 122 15.74 18.16 10.20
C LEU A 122 15.53 19.51 10.93
N PRO A 123 16.07 20.61 10.40
CA PRO A 123 16.04 21.90 11.08
C PRO A 123 14.71 22.65 10.94
N GLN A 124 13.81 22.19 10.07
CA GLN A 124 12.53 22.86 9.82
C GLN A 124 11.52 22.55 10.93
N ASP A 125 10.57 23.46 11.11
CA ASP A 125 9.38 23.26 11.94
C ASP A 125 8.24 22.71 11.04
N PHE A 126 7.89 21.44 11.23
CA PHE A 126 6.88 20.75 10.43
C PHE A 126 5.96 19.90 11.31
N SER A 127 4.76 19.70 10.84
CA SER A 127 3.82 18.75 11.45
C SER A 127 4.12 17.33 10.98
N ILE A 128 3.80 16.34 11.84
CA ILE A 128 3.90 14.92 11.49
C ILE A 128 2.49 14.33 11.45
N VAL A 129 2.22 13.53 10.42
CA VAL A 129 1.02 12.72 10.34
C VAL A 129 1.40 11.26 10.07
N ALA A 130 0.79 10.34 10.81
CA ALA A 130 0.99 8.91 10.66
C ALA A 130 -0.32 8.23 10.29
N LEU A 131 -0.30 7.40 9.27
CA LEU A 131 -1.49 6.77 8.71
C LEU A 131 -1.29 5.27 8.61
N THR A 132 -2.25 4.53 9.10
CA THR A 132 -2.31 3.08 8.92
C THR A 132 -3.75 2.61 8.77
N ALA A 133 -3.95 1.53 8.02
CA ALA A 133 -5.27 0.89 7.92
C ALA A 133 -5.50 -0.08 9.07
N THR A 134 -4.41 -0.68 9.55
CA THR A 134 -4.41 -1.79 10.49
C THR A 134 -3.40 -1.51 11.59
N ALA A 135 -3.86 -1.39 12.82
CA ALA A 135 -2.97 -1.27 13.97
C ALA A 135 -3.69 -1.75 15.23
N THR A 136 -3.09 -2.69 15.95
CA THR A 136 -3.52 -3.05 17.29
C THR A 136 -3.29 -1.89 18.26
N ILE A 137 -3.83 -1.98 19.46
CA ILE A 137 -3.64 -0.95 20.49
C ILE A 137 -2.15 -0.77 20.82
N GLU A 138 -1.39 -1.86 20.87
CA GLU A 138 0.06 -1.85 21.11
C GLU A 138 0.81 -1.16 20.00
N VAL A 139 0.47 -1.46 18.74
CA VAL A 139 1.06 -0.83 17.55
C VAL A 139 0.76 0.66 17.52
N GLN A 140 -0.48 1.06 17.79
CA GLN A 140 -0.88 2.48 17.84
C GLN A 140 -0.08 3.24 18.88
N LYS A 141 0.02 2.69 20.10
CA LYS A 141 0.79 3.30 21.18
C LYS A 141 2.26 3.45 20.79
N ASP A 142 2.88 2.40 20.24
CA ASP A 142 4.30 2.43 19.85
C ASP A 142 4.54 3.48 18.73
N ILE A 143 3.62 3.64 17.77
CA ILE A 143 3.70 4.69 16.75
C ILE A 143 3.62 6.09 17.37
N MET A 144 2.65 6.34 18.25
CA MET A 144 2.47 7.63 18.90
C MET A 144 3.68 7.99 19.76
N ASP A 145 4.18 7.05 20.56
CA ASP A 145 5.36 7.26 21.41
C ASP A 145 6.62 7.59 20.58
N ARG A 146 6.83 6.91 19.45
CA ARG A 146 8.00 7.13 18.57
C ARG A 146 7.94 8.42 17.77
N LEU A 147 6.75 8.84 17.38
CA LEU A 147 6.55 10.05 16.58
C LEU A 147 6.17 11.27 17.44
N ASN A 148 6.18 11.15 18.76
CA ASN A 148 5.76 12.18 19.71
C ASN A 148 4.36 12.75 19.39
N ILE A 149 3.42 11.87 19.00
CA ILE A 149 2.03 12.23 18.73
C ILE A 149 1.22 12.12 20.02
N ASP A 150 0.54 13.19 20.41
CA ASP A 150 -0.33 13.17 21.58
C ASP A 150 -1.57 12.30 21.33
N LYS A 151 -2.07 11.67 22.39
CA LYS A 151 -3.28 10.84 22.31
C LYS A 151 -4.51 11.65 21.87
N HIS A 152 -4.55 12.94 22.13
CA HIS A 152 -5.63 13.81 21.70
C HIS A 152 -5.65 14.04 20.18
N ASP A 153 -4.52 13.80 19.51
CA ASP A 153 -4.39 13.93 18.05
C ASP A 153 -4.67 12.60 17.32
N GLU A 154 -5.07 11.55 18.06
CA GLU A 154 -5.47 10.28 17.47
C GLU A 154 -6.88 10.36 16.91
N ILE A 155 -7.02 10.11 15.60
CA ILE A 155 -8.32 9.98 14.94
C ILE A 155 -8.53 8.54 14.53
N LYS A 156 -9.54 7.91 15.10
CA LYS A 156 -9.95 6.54 14.82
C LYS A 156 -11.27 6.51 14.07
N THR A 157 -11.31 5.85 12.94
CA THR A 157 -12.55 5.50 12.27
C THR A 157 -12.94 4.06 12.60
N SER A 158 -14.25 3.78 12.57
CA SER A 158 -14.72 2.41 12.77
C SER A 158 -14.12 1.48 11.69
N THR A 159 -13.54 0.36 12.11
CA THR A 159 -13.09 -0.70 11.22
C THR A 159 -14.26 -1.53 10.68
N LYS A 160 -15.44 -1.41 11.30
CA LYS A 160 -16.64 -2.15 10.89
C LYS A 160 -17.14 -1.68 9.53
N ARG A 161 -16.91 -2.47 8.51
CA ARG A 161 -17.42 -2.22 7.16
C ARG A 161 -18.78 -2.87 6.98
N ARG A 162 -19.82 -2.08 6.82
CA ARG A 162 -21.20 -2.57 6.68
C ARG A 162 -21.45 -3.30 5.35
N ASN A 163 -20.58 -3.10 4.38
CA ASN A 163 -20.66 -3.69 3.04
C ASN A 163 -19.80 -4.96 2.87
N LEU A 164 -19.21 -5.47 3.94
CA LEU A 164 -18.48 -6.73 3.93
C LEU A 164 -19.25 -7.77 4.74
N ILE A 165 -19.40 -8.95 4.15
CA ILE A 165 -19.99 -10.12 4.78
C ILE A 165 -18.87 -11.16 4.91
N PHE A 166 -18.54 -11.54 6.14
CA PHE A 166 -17.55 -12.59 6.41
C PHE A 166 -18.27 -13.92 6.59
N GLN A 167 -17.79 -14.94 5.89
CA GLN A 167 -18.31 -16.30 5.98
C GLN A 167 -17.16 -17.29 6.17
N VAL A 168 -17.34 -18.25 7.06
CA VAL A 168 -16.42 -19.38 7.22
C VAL A 168 -17.13 -20.63 6.75
N ASN A 169 -16.59 -21.26 5.71
CA ASN A 169 -17.14 -22.46 5.12
C ASN A 169 -16.24 -23.66 5.45
N PRO A 170 -16.58 -24.48 6.46
CA PRO A 170 -15.82 -25.67 6.79
C PRO A 170 -15.94 -26.68 5.63
N THR A 171 -14.85 -26.92 4.93
CA THR A 171 -14.84 -27.90 3.83
C THR A 171 -13.48 -28.58 3.69
N TYR A 172 -13.50 -29.87 3.40
CA TYR A 172 -12.32 -30.62 3.00
C TYR A 172 -12.09 -30.57 1.48
N GLN A 173 -13.09 -30.11 0.70
CA GLN A 173 -13.04 -30.02 -0.77
C GLN A 173 -12.88 -28.55 -1.21
N ARG A 174 -11.84 -27.88 -0.73
CA ARG A 174 -11.64 -26.44 -0.95
C ARG A 174 -11.66 -26.04 -2.42
N GLN A 175 -10.94 -26.79 -3.28
CA GLN A 175 -10.89 -26.50 -4.71
C GLN A 175 -12.27 -26.58 -5.36
N LYS A 176 -13.05 -27.61 -5.04
CA LYS A 176 -14.42 -27.76 -5.55
C LYS A 176 -15.31 -26.60 -5.11
N PHE A 177 -15.25 -26.23 -3.82
CA PHE A 177 -16.00 -25.09 -3.29
C PHE A 177 -15.66 -23.79 -4.06
N VAL A 178 -14.36 -23.50 -4.25
CA VAL A 178 -13.93 -22.30 -4.98
C VAL A 178 -14.44 -22.30 -6.42
N LEU A 179 -14.34 -23.43 -7.12
CA LEU A 179 -14.82 -23.54 -8.50
C LEU A 179 -16.34 -23.32 -8.60
N GLU A 180 -17.10 -23.89 -7.68
CA GLU A 180 -18.56 -23.72 -7.62
C GLU A 180 -18.91 -22.26 -7.32
N TYR A 181 -18.30 -21.66 -6.29
CA TYR A 181 -18.52 -20.28 -5.91
C TYR A 181 -18.23 -19.30 -7.08
N VAL A 182 -17.07 -19.45 -7.72
CA VAL A 182 -16.68 -18.58 -8.84
C VAL A 182 -17.59 -18.78 -10.07
N LYS A 183 -18.12 -20.00 -10.28
CA LYS A 183 -19.11 -20.27 -11.34
C LYS A 183 -20.46 -19.62 -11.04
N GLU A 184 -20.91 -19.59 -9.80
CA GLU A 184 -22.15 -18.93 -9.40
C GLU A 184 -22.05 -17.40 -9.53
N HIS A 185 -20.85 -16.84 -9.33
CA HIS A 185 -20.55 -15.40 -9.36
C HIS A 185 -19.86 -14.96 -10.67
N GLN A 186 -20.37 -15.40 -11.82
CA GLN A 186 -19.72 -15.23 -13.14
C GLN A 186 -19.48 -13.78 -13.58
N LYS A 187 -20.24 -12.83 -13.04
CA LYS A 187 -20.16 -11.40 -13.39
C LYS A 187 -19.30 -10.60 -12.41
N GLU A 188 -18.76 -11.26 -11.39
CA GLU A 188 -18.04 -10.62 -10.30
C GLU A 188 -16.53 -10.83 -10.43
N ALA A 189 -15.77 -9.77 -10.16
CA ALA A 189 -14.34 -9.87 -10.02
C ALA A 189 -13.95 -10.20 -8.58
N GLY A 190 -12.95 -11.06 -8.43
CA GLY A 190 -12.52 -11.49 -7.09
C GLY A 190 -11.06 -11.90 -7.00
N ILE A 191 -10.61 -12.03 -5.77
CA ILE A 191 -9.24 -12.42 -5.43
C ILE A 191 -9.30 -13.68 -4.57
N ILE A 192 -8.42 -14.64 -4.86
CA ILE A 192 -8.30 -15.87 -4.10
C ILE A 192 -6.87 -15.95 -3.54
N TYR A 193 -6.76 -15.89 -2.22
CA TYR A 193 -5.47 -15.97 -1.53
C TYR A 193 -5.12 -17.40 -1.14
N CYS A 194 -3.94 -17.85 -1.53
CA CYS A 194 -3.36 -19.14 -1.18
C CYS A 194 -2.08 -18.95 -0.37
N SER A 195 -1.79 -19.88 0.54
CA SER A 195 -0.60 -19.81 1.38
C SER A 195 0.70 -20.14 0.64
N THR A 196 0.64 -20.88 -0.47
CA THR A 196 1.83 -21.32 -1.21
C THR A 196 1.72 -21.07 -2.70
N ARG A 197 2.86 -20.88 -3.38
CA ARG A 197 2.94 -20.74 -4.83
C ARG A 197 2.36 -21.93 -5.55
N LYS A 198 2.63 -23.15 -5.06
CA LYS A 198 2.10 -24.39 -5.63
C LYS A 198 0.57 -24.40 -5.63
N GLN A 199 -0.06 -23.99 -4.52
CA GLN A 199 -1.52 -23.89 -4.47
C GLN A 199 -2.07 -22.84 -5.43
N VAL A 200 -1.36 -21.71 -5.62
CA VAL A 200 -1.73 -20.69 -6.60
C VAL A 200 -1.76 -21.27 -8.01
N GLU A 201 -0.70 -21.99 -8.40
CA GLU A 201 -0.57 -22.60 -9.74
C GLU A 201 -1.62 -23.70 -9.97
N GLU A 202 -1.79 -24.62 -8.99
CA GLU A 202 -2.78 -25.71 -9.06
C GLU A 202 -4.23 -25.17 -9.16
N LEU A 203 -4.55 -24.13 -8.38
CA LEU A 203 -5.90 -23.56 -8.41
C LEU A 203 -6.16 -22.77 -9.70
N HIS A 204 -5.16 -22.05 -10.20
CA HIS A 204 -5.23 -21.37 -11.49
C HIS A 204 -5.49 -22.37 -12.63
N GLU A 205 -4.72 -23.46 -12.69
CA GLU A 205 -4.92 -24.52 -13.68
C GLU A 205 -6.34 -25.09 -13.58
N ALA A 206 -6.85 -25.34 -12.38
CA ALA A 206 -8.20 -25.83 -12.18
C ALA A 206 -9.28 -24.84 -12.66
N LEU A 207 -9.07 -23.52 -12.48
CA LEU A 207 -9.96 -22.47 -12.97
C LEU A 207 -9.96 -22.44 -14.51
N GLU A 208 -8.80 -22.42 -15.14
CA GLU A 208 -8.66 -22.42 -16.60
C GLU A 208 -9.28 -23.67 -17.24
N ASN A 209 -9.06 -24.86 -16.66
CA ASN A 209 -9.68 -26.11 -17.10
C ASN A 209 -11.20 -26.08 -17.01
N ASN A 210 -11.77 -25.24 -16.13
CA ASN A 210 -13.19 -24.99 -16.00
C ASN A 210 -13.67 -23.76 -16.79
N LYS A 211 -12.86 -23.23 -17.71
CA LYS A 211 -13.15 -22.06 -18.56
C LYS A 211 -13.41 -20.78 -17.77
N ILE A 212 -12.77 -20.64 -16.62
CA ILE A 212 -12.80 -19.44 -15.79
C ILE A 212 -11.49 -18.70 -15.99
N SER A 213 -11.58 -17.55 -16.66
CA SER A 213 -10.40 -16.71 -16.94
C SER A 213 -9.81 -16.19 -15.63
N SER A 214 -8.54 -16.50 -15.40
CA SER A 214 -7.81 -16.11 -14.21
C SER A 214 -6.36 -15.77 -14.50
N THR A 215 -5.69 -15.11 -13.57
CA THR A 215 -4.26 -14.87 -13.59
C THR A 215 -3.64 -15.20 -12.24
N ILE A 216 -2.33 -15.36 -12.20
CA ILE A 216 -1.59 -15.67 -10.97
C ILE A 216 -0.72 -14.50 -10.52
N TYR A 217 -0.52 -14.39 -9.20
CA TYR A 217 0.39 -13.40 -8.64
C TYR A 217 1.11 -13.92 -7.39
N HIS A 218 2.43 -14.06 -7.49
CA HIS A 218 3.28 -14.45 -6.35
C HIS A 218 4.72 -13.96 -6.53
N ALA A 219 5.50 -13.98 -5.46
CA ALA A 219 6.88 -13.49 -5.45
C ALA A 219 7.86 -14.28 -6.34
N GLY A 220 7.48 -15.44 -6.87
CA GLY A 220 8.28 -16.22 -7.83
C GLY A 220 8.22 -15.68 -9.26
N LEU A 221 7.25 -14.84 -9.58
CA LEU A 221 7.13 -14.20 -10.89
C LEU A 221 8.12 -13.03 -11.02
N SER A 222 8.59 -12.79 -12.24
CA SER A 222 9.35 -11.58 -12.58
C SER A 222 8.51 -10.32 -12.37
N ASN A 223 9.17 -9.16 -12.25
CA ASN A 223 8.47 -7.88 -12.14
C ASN A 223 7.53 -7.62 -13.32
N LYS A 224 7.94 -8.00 -14.54
CA LYS A 224 7.15 -7.83 -15.76
C LYS A 224 5.89 -8.71 -15.75
N GLU A 225 6.01 -9.95 -15.30
CA GLU A 225 4.86 -10.86 -15.19
C GLU A 225 3.89 -10.38 -14.11
N ARG A 226 4.39 -9.90 -12.97
CA ARG A 226 3.55 -9.33 -11.91
C ARG A 226 2.80 -8.09 -12.39
N GLU A 227 3.46 -7.21 -13.12
CA GLU A 227 2.84 -6.01 -13.70
C GLU A 227 1.77 -6.40 -14.73
N ALA A 228 2.04 -7.38 -15.59
CA ALA A 228 1.07 -7.88 -16.56
C ALA A 228 -0.16 -8.48 -15.87
N ALA A 229 0.02 -9.35 -14.88
CA ALA A 229 -1.08 -9.95 -14.12
C ALA A 229 -1.94 -8.89 -13.39
N GLN A 230 -1.30 -7.89 -12.80
CA GLN A 230 -1.99 -6.77 -12.16
C GLN A 230 -2.82 -5.97 -13.17
N ASN A 231 -2.23 -5.63 -14.31
CA ASN A 231 -2.91 -4.88 -15.38
C ASN A 231 -4.09 -5.67 -15.95
N ASP A 232 -3.93 -6.97 -16.16
CA ASP A 232 -5.01 -7.81 -16.68
C ASP A 232 -6.21 -7.84 -15.73
N PHE A 233 -5.97 -7.86 -14.44
CA PHE A 233 -7.04 -7.79 -13.44
C PHE A 233 -7.64 -6.38 -13.32
N VAL A 234 -6.82 -5.34 -13.24
CA VAL A 234 -7.29 -3.95 -13.08
C VAL A 234 -8.15 -3.51 -14.27
N TYR A 235 -7.75 -3.89 -15.49
CA TYR A 235 -8.47 -3.55 -16.73
C TYR A 235 -9.54 -4.56 -17.14
N ASP A 236 -9.99 -5.45 -16.24
CA ASP A 236 -11.05 -6.42 -16.48
C ASP A 236 -10.80 -7.43 -17.62
N ARG A 237 -9.53 -7.67 -18.00
CA ARG A 237 -9.16 -8.70 -18.98
C ARG A 237 -9.31 -10.09 -18.39
N VAL A 238 -9.07 -10.21 -17.09
CA VAL A 238 -9.37 -11.38 -16.27
C VAL A 238 -10.20 -10.95 -15.07
N ARG A 239 -11.11 -11.81 -14.63
CA ARG A 239 -11.99 -11.49 -13.50
C ARG A 239 -11.53 -12.07 -12.17
N VAL A 240 -10.62 -13.04 -12.18
CA VAL A 240 -10.13 -13.71 -10.97
C VAL A 240 -8.61 -13.64 -10.91
N VAL A 241 -8.08 -13.26 -9.76
CA VAL A 241 -6.65 -13.40 -9.46
C VAL A 241 -6.48 -14.46 -8.39
N VAL A 242 -5.58 -15.40 -8.63
CA VAL A 242 -5.12 -16.34 -7.61
C VAL A 242 -3.73 -15.90 -7.16
N ALA A 243 -3.57 -15.59 -5.89
CA ALA A 243 -2.36 -14.95 -5.40
C ALA A 243 -1.91 -15.50 -4.05
N THR A 244 -0.63 -15.26 -3.73
CA THR A 244 -0.19 -15.22 -2.34
C THR A 244 -0.45 -13.82 -1.77
N ASN A 245 -0.30 -13.64 -0.45
CA ASN A 245 -0.52 -12.37 0.27
C ASN A 245 0.29 -11.16 -0.23
N ALA A 246 1.19 -11.35 -1.20
CA ALA A 246 1.91 -10.27 -1.87
C ALA A 246 1.05 -9.42 -2.84
N PHE A 247 -0.18 -9.87 -3.15
CA PHE A 247 -1.10 -9.18 -4.04
C PHE A 247 -2.10 -8.33 -3.25
N GLY A 248 -2.45 -7.18 -3.75
CA GLY A 248 -3.56 -6.37 -3.22
C GLY A 248 -3.15 -5.09 -2.51
N MET A 249 -1.94 -4.97 -1.99
CA MET A 249 -1.46 -3.69 -1.48
C MET A 249 -1.37 -2.69 -2.65
N GLY A 250 -2.30 -1.72 -2.63
CA GLY A 250 -2.35 -0.63 -3.59
C GLY A 250 -3.07 -0.85 -4.90
N ILE A 251 -3.77 -1.93 -5.05
CA ILE A 251 -4.65 -2.11 -6.19
C ILE A 251 -5.87 -1.18 -6.02
N ASP A 252 -6.02 -0.26 -6.95
CA ASP A 252 -7.21 0.59 -7.04
C ASP A 252 -8.19 0.00 -8.06
N LYS A 253 -9.01 -0.94 -7.58
CA LYS A 253 -10.07 -1.57 -8.35
C LYS A 253 -11.35 -1.58 -7.54
N SER A 254 -12.34 -0.82 -7.99
CA SER A 254 -13.59 -0.58 -7.26
C SER A 254 -14.65 -1.68 -7.44
N ASN A 255 -14.44 -2.63 -8.35
CA ASN A 255 -15.42 -3.67 -8.66
C ASN A 255 -15.02 -5.07 -8.15
N VAL A 256 -14.11 -5.18 -7.19
CA VAL A 256 -13.86 -6.44 -6.49
C VAL A 256 -15.05 -6.75 -5.58
N ARG A 257 -15.66 -7.92 -5.75
CA ARG A 257 -16.90 -8.31 -5.05
C ARG A 257 -16.71 -9.44 -4.08
N PHE A 258 -15.65 -10.25 -4.24
CA PHE A 258 -15.33 -11.29 -3.28
C PHE A 258 -13.82 -11.43 -3.08
N VAL A 259 -13.47 -11.82 -1.87
CA VAL A 259 -12.13 -12.29 -1.50
C VAL A 259 -12.30 -13.65 -0.85
N ILE A 260 -11.57 -14.64 -1.31
CA ILE A 260 -11.57 -15.99 -0.76
C ILE A 260 -10.19 -16.29 -0.18
N HIS A 261 -10.12 -16.60 1.09
CA HIS A 261 -8.95 -17.18 1.72
C HIS A 261 -9.01 -18.70 1.59
N TYR A 262 -8.22 -19.27 0.67
CA TYR A 262 -8.13 -20.71 0.44
C TYR A 262 -7.56 -21.46 1.66
N ASN A 263 -6.74 -20.76 2.42
CA ASN A 263 -6.21 -21.16 3.72
C ASN A 263 -6.54 -20.07 4.73
N MET A 264 -6.65 -20.42 6.01
CA MET A 264 -6.79 -19.41 7.05
C MET A 264 -5.64 -18.40 6.98
N PRO A 265 -5.93 -17.10 7.05
CA PRO A 265 -4.91 -16.07 7.13
C PRO A 265 -3.98 -16.27 8.33
N GLY A 266 -2.74 -15.81 8.22
CA GLY A 266 -1.76 -15.95 9.29
C GLY A 266 -2.03 -15.04 10.49
N ASP A 267 -2.70 -13.91 10.24
CA ASP A 267 -3.07 -12.91 11.24
C ASP A 267 -4.33 -12.13 10.81
N LEU A 268 -5.00 -11.52 11.80
CA LEU A 268 -6.25 -10.77 11.59
C LEU A 268 -6.04 -9.46 10.83
N GLU A 269 -4.86 -8.87 10.91
CA GLU A 269 -4.55 -7.59 10.27
C GLU A 269 -4.41 -7.77 8.75
N SER A 270 -3.72 -8.83 8.34
CA SER A 270 -3.64 -9.24 6.93
C SER A 270 -5.01 -9.58 6.37
N ASP A 271 -5.83 -10.31 7.15
CA ASP A 271 -7.20 -10.67 6.76
C ASP A 271 -8.08 -9.44 6.52
N ASP A 272 -8.09 -8.47 7.45
CA ASP A 272 -8.87 -7.23 7.31
C ASP A 272 -8.41 -6.37 6.12
N GLN A 273 -7.11 -6.34 5.85
CA GLN A 273 -6.54 -5.63 4.71
C GLN A 273 -6.93 -6.28 3.38
N GLU A 274 -6.81 -7.61 3.28
CA GLU A 274 -7.13 -8.40 2.09
C GLU A 274 -8.64 -8.43 1.84
N ALA A 275 -9.45 -8.74 2.85
CA ALA A 275 -10.91 -8.72 2.76
C ALA A 275 -11.46 -7.33 2.43
N GLY A 276 -10.78 -6.29 2.92
CA GLY A 276 -11.10 -4.89 2.64
C GLY A 276 -11.09 -4.52 1.15
N LEU A 277 -10.48 -5.31 0.29
CA LEU A 277 -10.51 -5.09 -1.17
C LEU A 277 -11.89 -5.34 -1.76
N ALA A 278 -12.67 -6.30 -1.22
CA ALA A 278 -14.02 -6.59 -1.69
C ALA A 278 -15.04 -5.48 -1.40
N GLY A 279 -14.70 -4.52 -0.57
CA GLY A 279 -15.60 -3.43 -0.15
C GLY A 279 -15.26 -2.06 -0.73
N ARG A 280 -14.43 -1.99 -1.75
CA ARG A 280 -14.04 -0.73 -2.40
C ARG A 280 -15.01 -0.27 -3.48
#